data_cf82bc3cd2f6e22919d0f048898804cb
#
_entry.id   cf82bc3cd2f6e22919d0f048898804cb
#
_cell.length_a   1.000
_cell.length_b   1.000
_cell.length_c   1.000
_cell.angle_alpha   90.00
_cell.angle_beta   90.00
_cell.angle_gamma   90.00
#
_symmetry.space_group_name_H-M   'P 1'
#
loop_
_entity.id
_entity.type
_entity.pdbx_description
1 polymer ?
#
loop_
_entity_poly.entity_id
_entity_poly.type
_entity_poly.pdbx_seq_one_letter_code
_entity_poly.pdbx_strand_id
1 'polypeptide(L)'
;MASLQDIRRRIKSVKSTQKITNAMNMVATSKLRRAKEAAVANKPYAEKTRAVVQNVAAHTEGFSHPMLEVHENGKRLFLVIAADKG
;
A
#
# COMPACT_ATOMS: atom_id res chain seq x y z
N MET A 1 29.97 4.06 38.91
CA MET A 1 30.23 2.79 38.20
C MET A 1 28.96 1.95 38.14
N ALA A 2 28.73 1.35 37.03
CA ALA A 2 27.59 0.45 36.86
C ALA A 2 27.79 -0.81 37.74
N SER A 3 26.85 -1.06 38.65
CA SER A 3 26.86 -2.27 39.46
C SER A 3 26.38 -3.49 38.65
N LEU A 4 26.62 -4.68 39.18
CA LEU A 4 26.10 -5.91 38.57
C LEU A 4 24.56 -5.88 38.44
N GLN A 5 23.88 -5.27 39.41
CA GLN A 5 22.44 -5.07 39.37
C GLN A 5 21.99 -4.17 38.21
N ASP A 6 22.74 -3.09 37.94
CA ASP A 6 22.46 -2.19 36.83
C ASP A 6 22.61 -2.91 35.49
N ILE A 7 23.65 -3.71 35.35
CA ILE A 7 23.86 -4.55 34.14
C ILE A 7 22.71 -5.54 33.96
N ARG A 8 22.30 -6.22 35.03
CA ARG A 8 21.16 -7.15 34.97
C ARG A 8 19.84 -6.45 34.59
N ARG A 9 19.64 -5.25 35.12
CA ARG A 9 18.47 -4.42 34.78
C ARG A 9 18.48 -4.04 33.29
N ARG A 10 19.65 -3.65 32.77
CA ARG A 10 19.82 -3.35 31.35
C ARG A 10 19.54 -4.58 30.46
N ILE A 11 20.07 -5.74 30.83
CA ILE A 11 19.82 -6.99 30.10
C ILE A 11 18.33 -7.29 30.07
N LYS A 12 17.64 -7.16 31.20
CA LYS A 12 16.21 -7.39 31.31
C LYS A 12 15.43 -6.41 30.43
N SER A 13 15.80 -5.14 30.44
CA SER A 13 15.19 -4.11 29.62
C SER A 13 15.37 -4.37 28.12
N VAL A 14 16.59 -4.72 27.70
CA VAL A 14 16.88 -5.04 26.30
C VAL A 14 16.12 -6.29 25.83
N LYS A 15 16.05 -7.32 26.66
CA LYS A 15 15.26 -8.52 26.35
C LYS A 15 13.76 -8.20 26.19
N SER A 16 13.25 -7.33 27.06
CA SER A 16 11.87 -6.85 26.95
C SER A 16 11.64 -6.10 25.65
N THR A 17 12.52 -5.18 25.29
CA THR A 17 12.49 -4.44 24.04
C THR A 17 12.57 -5.37 22.83
N GLN A 18 13.40 -6.39 22.88
CA GLN A 18 13.50 -7.40 21.82
C GLN A 18 12.17 -8.13 21.60
N LYS A 19 11.52 -8.52 22.69
CA LYS A 19 10.19 -9.18 22.61
C LYS A 19 9.15 -8.26 21.97
N ILE A 20 9.14 -6.98 22.36
CA ILE A 20 8.23 -5.98 21.78
C ILE A 20 8.52 -5.81 20.29
N THR A 21 9.78 -5.68 19.92
CA THR A 21 10.18 -5.54 18.51
C THR A 21 9.77 -6.75 17.67
N ASN A 22 9.98 -7.95 18.19
CA ASN A 22 9.54 -9.17 17.51
C ASN A 22 8.02 -9.23 17.35
N ALA A 23 7.27 -8.83 18.38
CA ALA A 23 5.81 -8.78 18.30
C ALA A 23 5.35 -7.73 17.26
N MET A 24 5.96 -6.56 17.23
CA MET A 24 5.68 -5.53 16.23
C MET A 24 6.00 -6.02 14.82
N ASN A 25 7.09 -6.75 14.64
CA ASN A 25 7.46 -7.34 13.36
C ASN A 25 6.40 -8.35 12.88
N MET A 26 5.90 -9.19 13.77
CA MET A 26 4.83 -10.15 13.44
C MET A 26 3.54 -9.43 13.02
N VAL A 27 3.14 -8.40 13.74
CA VAL A 27 1.96 -7.59 13.42
C VAL A 27 2.13 -6.89 12.06
N ALA A 28 3.29 -6.27 11.83
CA ALA A 28 3.60 -5.61 10.56
C ALA A 28 3.60 -6.58 9.39
N THR A 29 4.18 -7.77 9.57
CA THR A 29 4.19 -8.82 8.55
C THR A 29 2.79 -9.31 8.22
N SER A 30 1.93 -9.48 9.23
CA SER A 30 0.53 -9.86 9.05
C SER A 30 -0.25 -8.79 8.27
N LYS A 31 -0.08 -7.51 8.62
CA LYS A 31 -0.69 -6.39 7.90
C LYS A 31 -0.22 -6.32 6.46
N LEU A 32 1.07 -6.50 6.22
CA LEU A 32 1.64 -6.51 4.88
C LEU A 32 1.06 -7.64 4.02
N ARG A 33 0.95 -8.83 4.59
CA ARG A 33 0.35 -9.98 3.90
C ARG A 33 -1.09 -9.69 3.49
N ARG A 34 -1.91 -9.15 4.38
CA ARG A 34 -3.30 -8.78 4.08
C ARG A 34 -3.38 -7.74 2.97
N ALA A 35 -2.53 -6.72 3.02
CA ALA A 35 -2.47 -5.69 1.99
C ALA A 35 -2.08 -6.26 0.63
N LYS A 36 -1.08 -7.16 0.59
CA LYS A 36 -0.67 -7.85 -0.63
C LYS A 36 -1.77 -8.74 -1.19
N GLU A 37 -2.45 -9.52 -0.34
CA GLU A 37 -3.55 -10.37 -0.75
C GLU A 37 -4.69 -9.54 -1.37
N ALA A 38 -5.04 -8.42 -0.74
CA ALA A 38 -6.04 -7.49 -1.27
C ALA A 38 -5.62 -6.90 -2.62
N ALA A 39 -4.37 -6.49 -2.76
CA ALA A 39 -3.84 -5.93 -4.01
C ALA A 39 -3.85 -6.98 -5.14
N VAL A 40 -3.43 -8.20 -4.85
CA VAL A 40 -3.44 -9.31 -5.82
C VAL A 40 -4.88 -9.68 -6.21
N ALA A 41 -5.81 -9.69 -5.26
CA ALA A 41 -7.22 -9.98 -5.53
C ALA A 41 -7.88 -8.91 -6.40
N ASN A 42 -7.49 -7.65 -6.25
CA ASN A 42 -8.05 -6.53 -7.03
C ASN A 42 -7.44 -6.41 -8.43
N LYS A 43 -6.26 -6.96 -8.67
CA LYS A 43 -5.56 -6.84 -9.94
C LYS A 43 -6.35 -7.37 -11.13
N PRO A 44 -6.94 -8.58 -11.11
CA PRO A 44 -7.76 -9.07 -12.21
C PRO A 44 -8.97 -8.17 -12.50
N TYR A 45 -9.61 -7.65 -11.46
CA TYR A 45 -10.73 -6.73 -11.61
C TYR A 45 -10.31 -5.44 -12.33
N ALA A 46 -9.21 -4.83 -11.93
CA ALA A 46 -8.68 -3.62 -12.55
C ALA A 46 -8.31 -3.86 -14.02
N GLU A 47 -7.67 -4.98 -14.33
CA GLU A 47 -7.29 -5.35 -15.69
C GLU A 47 -8.51 -5.57 -16.58
N LYS A 48 -9.51 -6.29 -16.08
CA LYS A 48 -10.76 -6.53 -16.80
C LYS A 48 -11.56 -5.26 -17.01
N THR A 49 -11.66 -4.40 -16.01
CA THR A 49 -12.33 -3.10 -16.11
C THR A 49 -11.66 -2.23 -17.17
N ARG A 50 -10.34 -2.18 -17.18
CA ARG A 50 -9.58 -1.43 -18.19
C ARG A 50 -9.86 -1.98 -19.59
N ALA A 51 -9.83 -3.30 -19.75
CA ALA A 51 -10.11 -3.94 -21.04
C ALA A 51 -11.53 -3.64 -21.54
N VAL A 52 -12.53 -3.67 -20.67
CA VAL A 52 -13.91 -3.32 -21.00
C VAL A 52 -14.03 -1.86 -21.45
N VAL A 53 -13.44 -0.93 -20.71
CA VAL A 53 -13.45 0.51 -21.05
C VAL A 53 -12.77 0.75 -22.41
N GLN A 54 -11.61 0.15 -22.63
CA GLN A 54 -10.90 0.25 -23.91
C GLN A 54 -11.70 -0.31 -25.07
N ASN A 55 -12.33 -1.45 -24.86
CA ASN A 55 -13.14 -2.11 -25.86
C ASN A 55 -14.40 -1.28 -26.22
N VAL A 56 -15.08 -0.75 -25.22
CA VAL A 56 -16.24 0.15 -25.42
C VAL A 56 -15.80 1.41 -26.15
N ALA A 57 -14.71 2.05 -25.75
CA ALA A 57 -14.21 3.26 -26.40
C ALA A 57 -13.82 3.01 -27.87
N ALA A 58 -13.26 1.83 -28.19
CA ALA A 58 -12.82 1.49 -29.53
C ALA A 58 -13.99 1.16 -30.48
N HIS A 59 -15.11 0.63 -29.97
CA HIS A 59 -16.25 0.14 -30.77
C HIS A 59 -17.47 1.05 -30.78
N THR A 60 -17.44 2.14 -30.04
CA THR A 60 -18.59 3.07 -29.94
C THR A 60 -18.32 4.31 -30.75
N GLU A 61 -18.73 4.31 -32.00
CA GLU A 61 -18.67 5.49 -32.84
C GLU A 61 -19.81 6.46 -32.47
N GLY A 62 -19.51 7.74 -32.38
CA GLY A 62 -20.47 8.79 -32.07
C GLY A 62 -20.90 8.88 -30.61
N PHE A 63 -20.34 8.07 -29.73
CA PHE A 63 -20.59 8.16 -28.29
C PHE A 63 -19.60 9.14 -27.65
N SER A 64 -20.15 10.19 -27.04
CA SER A 64 -19.36 11.16 -26.28
C SER A 64 -19.69 11.05 -24.81
N HIS A 65 -18.66 10.83 -23.98
CA HIS A 65 -18.80 10.83 -22.52
C HIS A 65 -17.74 11.74 -21.93
N PRO A 66 -18.08 12.60 -20.93
CA PRO A 66 -17.13 13.53 -20.35
C PRO A 66 -15.85 12.90 -19.84
N MET A 67 -15.91 11.64 -19.36
CA MET A 67 -14.77 10.89 -18.87
C MET A 67 -13.85 10.36 -19.97
N LEU A 68 -14.31 10.34 -21.23
CA LEU A 68 -13.56 9.87 -22.39
C LEU A 68 -13.06 11.00 -23.27
N GLU A 69 -13.43 12.24 -22.97
CA GLU A 69 -12.98 13.41 -23.73
C GLU A 69 -11.49 13.67 -23.55
N VAL A 70 -10.81 13.96 -24.66
CA VAL A 70 -9.39 14.35 -24.62
C VAL A 70 -9.32 15.88 -24.50
N HIS A 71 -8.76 16.33 -23.42
CA HIS A 71 -8.54 17.75 -23.16
C HIS A 71 -7.10 18.15 -23.53
N GLU A 72 -6.93 18.71 -24.73
CA GLU A 72 -5.60 19.07 -25.25
C GLU A 72 -4.91 20.16 -24.41
N ASN A 73 -5.71 21.08 -23.86
CA ASN A 73 -5.22 22.22 -23.08
C ASN A 73 -5.47 22.08 -21.57
N GLY A 74 -5.82 20.88 -21.10
CA GLY A 74 -6.09 20.60 -19.69
C GLY A 74 -4.83 20.49 -18.83
N LYS A 75 -4.96 20.80 -17.55
CA LYS A 75 -3.91 20.54 -16.57
C LYS A 75 -3.87 19.06 -16.22
N ARG A 76 -2.68 18.53 -16.00
CA ARG A 76 -2.52 17.15 -15.56
C ARG A 76 -2.60 17.08 -14.05
N LEU A 77 -3.42 16.16 -13.55
CA LEU A 77 -3.52 15.84 -12.14
C LEU A 77 -2.77 14.52 -11.87
N PHE A 78 -1.88 14.57 -10.91
CA PHE A 78 -1.21 13.35 -10.41
C PHE A 78 -1.74 13.04 -9.02
N LEU A 79 -2.44 11.91 -8.88
CA LEU A 79 -2.86 11.41 -7.58
C LEU A 79 -1.84 10.40 -7.08
N VAL A 80 -1.15 10.74 -6.00
CA VAL A 80 -0.15 9.87 -5.39
C VAL A 80 -0.69 9.38 -4.04
N ILE A 81 -0.80 8.07 -3.91
CA ILE A 81 -1.21 7.43 -2.67
C ILE A 81 0.00 6.67 -2.13
N ALA A 82 0.52 7.15 -1.03
CA ALA A 82 1.75 6.60 -0.46
C ALA A 82 1.69 6.60 1.06
N ALA A 83 2.58 5.84 1.68
CA ALA A 83 2.74 5.85 3.12
C ALA A 83 3.46 7.13 3.58
N ASP A 84 3.16 7.56 4.81
CA ASP A 84 3.75 8.75 5.42
C ASP A 84 5.21 8.49 5.85
N LYS A 85 5.49 7.27 6.31
CA LYS A 85 6.83 6.83 6.70
C LYS A 85 7.16 5.47 6.08
N GLY A 86 8.15 5.46 5.26
CA GLY A 86 8.65 4.22 4.63
C GLY A 86 8.25 4.00 3.19
#